data_9ac4f908a31661f4af2bf063f1ae1174
#
_entry.id   9ac4f908a31661f4af2bf063f1ae1174
#
_cell.length_a   1.000
_cell.length_b   1.000
_cell.length_c   1.000
_cell.angle_alpha   90.00
_cell.angle_beta   90.00
_cell.angle_gamma   90.00
#
_symmetry.space_group_name_H-M   'P 1'
#
loop_
_entity.id
_entity.type
_entity.pdbx_description
1 polymer ?
#
loop_
_entity_poly.entity_id
_entity_poly.type
_entity_poly.pdbx_seq_one_letter_code
_entity_poly.pdbx_strand_id
1 'polypeptide(L)'
;MDRVSFRVEIGTCLGVLTPNGTGKATLIKMMAGLEKPDEGEIHRSCRISFPLGFMGGVVTKHTARENCRFIAKLYGIDPDYVEAYCRWLCGLEEYFDQPLGTYSSGMKSRFMFSLMLALDFDMYLIDEGMPRSMDVEFNRKAGEILAERLRTTTIIIVSHQPEILQQFAQKAAVLYRGQLTMFDTLEEAKQLYDYETQS
;
A
#
# COMPACT_ATOMS: atom_id res chain seq x y z
N MET A 1 8.51 -4.97 -17.70
CA MET A 1 7.09 -4.98 -18.15
C MET A 1 7.09 -4.63 -19.63
N ASP A 2 6.27 -5.30 -20.40
CA ASP A 2 6.25 -5.12 -21.85
C ASP A 2 4.87 -4.66 -22.29
N ARG A 3 4.77 -3.38 -22.73
CA ARG A 3 3.55 -2.74 -23.28
C ARG A 3 2.30 -2.88 -22.43
N VAL A 4 2.42 -2.60 -21.13
CA VAL A 4 1.29 -2.63 -20.20
C VAL A 4 0.47 -1.35 -20.33
N SER A 5 -0.85 -1.50 -20.56
CA SER A 5 -1.80 -0.38 -20.57
C SER A 5 -3.05 -0.76 -19.76
N PHE A 6 -3.42 0.04 -18.78
CA PHE A 6 -4.64 -0.15 -18.00
C PHE A 6 -5.12 1.16 -17.38
N ARG A 7 -6.36 1.18 -16.95
CA ARG A 7 -6.98 2.31 -16.26
C ARG A 7 -7.57 1.83 -14.94
N VAL A 8 -7.39 2.62 -13.89
CA VAL A 8 -8.04 2.41 -12.60
C VAL A 8 -9.07 3.52 -12.41
N GLU A 9 -10.32 3.13 -12.16
CA GLU A 9 -11.40 4.07 -11.88
C GLU A 9 -11.34 4.55 -10.44
N ILE A 10 -11.67 5.84 -10.24
CA ILE A 10 -11.71 6.44 -8.89
C ILE A 10 -12.77 5.70 -8.05
N GLY A 11 -12.44 5.44 -6.78
CA GLY A 11 -13.32 4.74 -5.86
C GLY A 11 -13.36 3.21 -6.03
N THR A 12 -12.46 2.64 -6.85
CA THR A 12 -12.37 1.19 -7.07
C THR A 12 -11.23 0.59 -6.26
N CYS A 13 -11.44 -0.60 -5.69
CA CYS A 13 -10.36 -1.44 -5.17
C CYS A 13 -9.92 -2.43 -6.25
N LEU A 14 -8.70 -2.23 -6.80
CA LEU A 14 -8.08 -3.13 -7.75
C LEU A 14 -7.11 -4.07 -7.03
N GLY A 15 -7.36 -5.37 -7.10
CA GLY A 15 -6.43 -6.40 -6.68
C GLY A 15 -5.53 -6.83 -7.84
N VAL A 16 -4.22 -6.79 -7.67
CA VAL A 16 -3.25 -7.26 -8.67
C VAL A 16 -2.58 -8.53 -8.15
N LEU A 17 -2.89 -9.66 -8.77
CA LEU A 17 -2.22 -10.94 -8.54
C LEU A 17 -0.90 -10.97 -9.32
N THR A 18 0.18 -11.35 -8.66
CA THR A 18 1.49 -11.42 -9.30
C THR A 18 2.42 -12.36 -8.52
N PRO A 19 3.10 -13.30 -9.18
CA PRO A 19 4.13 -14.12 -8.53
C PRO A 19 5.33 -13.28 -8.09
N ASN A 20 6.12 -13.84 -7.19
CA ASN A 20 7.36 -13.20 -6.78
C ASN A 20 8.35 -13.08 -7.97
N GLY A 21 9.07 -11.96 -8.05
CA GLY A 21 10.08 -11.72 -9.08
C GLY A 21 9.55 -11.28 -10.46
N THR A 22 8.25 -11.06 -10.63
CA THR A 22 7.64 -10.69 -11.92
C THR A 22 7.56 -9.19 -12.22
N GLY A 23 8.18 -8.34 -11.41
CA GLY A 23 8.17 -6.88 -11.59
C GLY A 23 7.18 -6.12 -10.69
N LYS A 24 6.61 -6.75 -9.67
CA LYS A 24 5.71 -6.13 -8.69
C LYS A 24 6.24 -4.79 -8.16
N ALA A 25 7.45 -4.79 -7.61
CA ALA A 25 8.07 -3.59 -7.05
C ALA A 25 8.22 -2.47 -8.09
N THR A 26 8.57 -2.82 -9.33
CA THR A 26 8.70 -1.86 -10.43
C THR A 26 7.34 -1.26 -10.80
N LEU A 27 6.28 -2.08 -10.91
CA LEU A 27 4.93 -1.60 -11.16
C LEU A 27 4.48 -0.60 -10.08
N ILE A 28 4.64 -0.97 -8.81
CA ILE A 28 4.27 -0.13 -7.67
C ILE A 28 5.04 1.19 -7.67
N LYS A 29 6.35 1.16 -7.89
CA LYS A 29 7.18 2.37 -7.95
C LYS A 29 6.81 3.26 -9.13
N MET A 30 6.52 2.69 -10.28
CA MET A 30 6.03 3.46 -11.44
C MET A 30 4.67 4.09 -11.15
N MET A 31 3.71 3.38 -10.55
CA MET A 31 2.42 3.95 -10.14
C MET A 31 2.58 5.06 -9.12
N ALA A 32 3.48 4.91 -8.16
CA ALA A 32 3.81 5.93 -7.16
C ALA A 32 4.58 7.14 -7.71
N GLY A 33 5.06 7.09 -8.96
CA GLY A 33 5.88 8.15 -9.56
C GLY A 33 7.34 8.15 -9.12
N LEU A 34 7.80 7.08 -8.49
CA LEU A 34 9.20 6.92 -8.03
C LEU A 34 10.13 6.42 -9.14
N GLU A 35 9.58 5.79 -10.16
CA GLU A 35 10.27 5.37 -11.37
C GLU A 35 9.49 5.82 -12.61
N LYS A 36 10.18 6.12 -13.69
CA LYS A 36 9.57 6.43 -14.99
C LYS A 36 9.56 5.18 -15.85
N PRO A 37 8.53 4.97 -16.70
CA PRO A 37 8.59 3.95 -17.73
C PRO A 37 9.64 4.31 -18.77
N ASP A 38 10.27 3.31 -19.38
CA ASP A 38 11.22 3.50 -20.49
C ASP A 38 10.50 4.05 -21.75
N GLU A 39 9.27 3.60 -21.97
CA GLU A 39 8.39 4.07 -23.05
C GLU A 39 6.95 4.23 -22.53
N GLY A 40 6.20 5.12 -23.16
CA GLY A 40 4.82 5.42 -22.79
C GLY A 40 4.71 6.42 -21.65
N GLU A 41 3.50 6.58 -21.11
CA GLU A 41 3.17 7.59 -20.10
C GLU A 41 2.26 7.03 -19.01
N ILE A 42 2.43 7.54 -17.79
CA ILE A 42 1.54 7.25 -16.66
C ILE A 42 0.88 8.56 -16.23
N HIS A 43 -0.41 8.68 -16.52
CA HIS A 43 -1.22 9.82 -16.09
C HIS A 43 -1.73 9.59 -14.67
N ARG A 44 -1.48 10.57 -13.79
CA ARG A 44 -1.92 10.58 -12.38
C ARG A 44 -2.73 11.83 -12.14
N SER A 45 -4.01 11.68 -11.85
CA SER A 45 -4.94 12.79 -11.61
C SER A 45 -5.25 13.02 -10.13
N CYS A 46 -4.57 12.31 -9.24
CA CYS A 46 -4.85 12.31 -7.80
C CYS A 46 -3.57 12.16 -6.97
N ARG A 47 -3.67 12.43 -5.65
CA ARG A 47 -2.58 12.22 -4.71
C ARG A 47 -2.48 10.73 -4.37
N ILE A 48 -1.35 10.12 -4.73
CA ILE A 48 -1.09 8.69 -4.55
C ILE A 48 -0.20 8.49 -3.32
N SER A 49 -0.51 7.52 -2.48
CA SER A 49 0.31 7.18 -1.32
C SER A 49 1.69 6.66 -1.74
N PHE A 50 2.67 6.81 -0.86
CA PHE A 50 3.87 6.01 -0.99
C PHE A 50 3.53 4.51 -0.78
N PRO A 51 4.22 3.59 -1.45
CA PRO A 51 3.99 2.16 -1.28
C PRO A 51 4.34 1.72 0.15
N LEU A 52 3.50 0.87 0.75
CA LEU A 52 3.86 0.17 1.98
C LEU A 52 5.11 -0.68 1.73
N GLY A 53 6.05 -0.64 2.68
CA GLY A 53 7.35 -1.30 2.52
C GLY A 53 8.44 -0.40 1.94
N PHE A 54 8.06 0.68 1.26
CA PHE A 54 8.99 1.73 0.88
C PHE A 54 9.02 2.79 1.98
N MET A 55 10.13 2.90 2.69
CA MET A 55 10.30 3.87 3.78
C MET A 55 10.52 5.31 3.25
N GLY A 56 9.71 5.72 2.25
CA GLY A 56 9.86 6.99 1.57
C GLY A 56 9.74 8.18 2.50
N GLY A 57 10.86 8.89 2.70
CA GLY A 57 10.91 10.07 3.55
C GLY A 57 11.06 9.80 5.04
N VAL A 58 10.93 8.55 5.50
CA VAL A 58 11.11 8.19 6.91
C VAL A 58 12.58 7.95 7.24
N VAL A 59 13.06 8.60 8.28
CA VAL A 59 14.45 8.52 8.73
C VAL A 59 14.56 7.59 9.94
N THR A 60 15.27 6.49 9.79
CA THR A 60 15.38 5.44 10.83
C THR A 60 16.09 5.90 12.10
N LYS A 61 16.95 6.92 12.01
CA LYS A 61 17.63 7.53 13.16
C LYS A 61 16.72 8.45 13.98
N HIS A 62 15.62 8.91 13.40
CA HIS A 62 14.63 9.75 14.08
C HIS A 62 13.62 8.87 14.81
N THR A 63 12.99 9.46 15.82
CA THR A 63 11.88 8.87 16.56
C THR A 63 10.62 8.80 15.69
N ALA A 64 9.60 8.03 16.09
CA ALA A 64 8.31 8.02 15.43
C ALA A 64 7.67 9.42 15.43
N ARG A 65 7.76 10.15 16.59
CA ARG A 65 7.30 11.53 16.71
C ARG A 65 7.94 12.46 15.70
N GLU A 66 9.28 12.45 15.60
CA GLU A 66 10.01 13.31 14.67
C GLU A 66 9.64 13.02 13.22
N ASN A 67 9.48 11.74 12.88
CA ASN A 67 9.04 11.32 11.55
C ASN A 67 7.59 11.79 11.26
N CYS A 68 6.66 11.62 12.19
CA CYS A 68 5.28 12.14 12.04
C CYS A 68 5.29 13.64 11.75
N ARG A 69 6.01 14.41 12.56
CA ARG A 69 6.09 15.87 12.41
C ARG A 69 6.78 16.30 11.12
N PHE A 70 7.82 15.62 10.73
CA PHE A 70 8.53 15.89 9.47
C PHE A 70 7.62 15.62 8.26
N ILE A 71 7.02 14.43 8.20
CA ILE A 71 6.15 14.02 7.09
C ILE A 71 4.89 14.89 7.03
N ALA A 72 4.26 15.17 8.17
CA ALA A 72 3.10 16.06 8.24
C ALA A 72 3.38 17.42 7.60
N LYS A 73 4.51 18.05 7.95
CA LYS A 73 4.95 19.32 7.36
C LYS A 73 5.18 19.21 5.85
N LEU A 74 5.76 18.11 5.38
CA LEU A 74 6.01 17.89 3.95
C LEU A 74 4.71 17.83 3.15
N TYR A 75 3.65 17.24 3.75
CA TYR A 75 2.33 17.13 3.12
C TYR A 75 1.37 18.28 3.47
N GLY A 76 1.79 19.25 4.28
CA GLY A 76 0.97 20.41 4.67
C GLY A 76 -0.19 20.05 5.61
N ILE A 77 -0.03 18.99 6.41
CA ILE A 77 -1.03 18.51 7.38
C ILE A 77 -0.57 18.92 8.78
N ASP A 78 -1.54 19.09 9.70
CA ASP A 78 -1.25 19.39 11.10
C ASP A 78 -0.38 18.27 11.73
N PRO A 79 0.83 18.59 12.22
CA PRO A 79 1.73 17.62 12.82
C PRO A 79 1.18 16.96 14.09
N ASP A 80 0.38 17.68 14.87
CA ASP A 80 -0.18 17.16 16.12
C ASP A 80 -1.30 16.14 15.81
N TYR A 81 -2.07 16.38 14.74
CA TYR A 81 -3.04 15.41 14.24
C TYR A 81 -2.35 14.11 13.77
N VAL A 82 -1.33 14.22 12.92
CA VAL A 82 -0.63 13.03 12.38
C VAL A 82 0.03 12.23 13.50
N GLU A 83 0.65 12.91 14.47
CA GLU A 83 1.25 12.27 15.64
C GLU A 83 0.20 11.52 16.48
N ALA A 84 -0.90 12.18 16.82
CA ALA A 84 -1.97 11.60 17.62
C ALA A 84 -2.61 10.39 16.92
N TYR A 85 -2.89 10.51 15.61
CA TYR A 85 -3.44 9.42 14.82
C TYR A 85 -2.50 8.20 14.75
N CYS A 86 -1.21 8.44 14.49
CA CYS A 86 -0.22 7.36 14.44
C CYS A 86 -0.10 6.66 15.77
N ARG A 87 -0.03 7.39 16.90
CA ARG A 87 0.00 6.82 18.25
C ARG A 87 -1.19 5.91 18.51
N TRP A 88 -2.38 6.45 18.27
CA TRP A 88 -3.63 5.72 18.47
C TRP A 88 -3.71 4.43 17.66
N LEU A 89 -3.32 4.48 16.37
CA LEU A 89 -3.47 3.33 15.49
C LEU A 89 -2.35 2.30 15.69
N CYS A 90 -1.08 2.73 15.73
CA CYS A 90 0.02 1.78 15.82
C CYS A 90 0.15 1.10 17.20
N GLY A 91 -0.38 1.70 18.27
CA GLY A 91 -0.33 1.14 19.64
C GLY A 91 1.09 0.99 20.18
N LEU A 92 2.00 1.92 19.84
CA LEU A 92 3.43 1.86 20.22
C LEU A 92 3.83 3.00 21.17
N GLU A 93 2.97 3.33 22.13
CA GLU A 93 3.16 4.47 23.05
C GLU A 93 4.55 4.54 23.68
N GLU A 94 5.01 3.44 24.27
CA GLU A 94 6.29 3.36 24.97
C GLU A 94 7.52 3.51 24.06
N TYR A 95 7.33 3.24 22.76
CA TYR A 95 8.40 3.29 21.76
C TYR A 95 8.39 4.57 20.93
N PHE A 96 7.33 5.38 21.04
CA PHE A 96 7.10 6.50 20.12
C PHE A 96 8.21 7.56 20.15
N ASP A 97 8.88 7.69 21.27
CA ASP A 97 10.02 8.59 21.45
C ASP A 97 11.39 7.87 21.30
N GLN A 98 11.39 6.64 20.78
CA GLN A 98 12.60 5.90 20.44
C GLN A 98 12.86 5.94 18.93
N PRO A 99 14.14 5.88 18.50
CA PRO A 99 14.48 5.85 17.08
C PRO A 99 13.83 4.66 16.37
N LEU A 100 13.29 4.87 15.16
CA LEU A 100 12.69 3.80 14.36
C LEU A 100 13.65 2.67 14.02
N GLY A 101 14.97 2.93 14.07
CA GLY A 101 16.02 1.93 13.90
C GLY A 101 15.90 0.78 14.91
N THR A 102 15.42 1.06 16.13
CA THR A 102 15.25 0.07 17.24
C THR A 102 13.98 -0.77 17.12
N TYR A 103 13.05 -0.38 16.25
CA TYR A 103 11.78 -1.09 16.08
C TYR A 103 11.97 -2.45 15.41
N SER A 104 11.20 -3.44 15.83
CA SER A 104 11.06 -4.69 15.09
C SER A 104 10.43 -4.45 13.70
N SER A 105 10.52 -5.42 12.80
CA SER A 105 9.88 -5.33 11.49
C SER A 105 8.37 -5.12 11.60
N GLY A 106 7.70 -5.81 12.53
CA GLY A 106 6.28 -5.64 12.79
C GLY A 106 5.91 -4.26 13.34
N MET A 107 6.72 -3.71 14.26
CA MET A 107 6.53 -2.34 14.77
C MET A 107 6.69 -1.31 13.66
N LYS A 108 7.72 -1.45 12.82
CA LYS A 108 7.94 -0.59 11.64
C LYS A 108 6.76 -0.63 10.69
N SER A 109 6.27 -1.82 10.37
CA SER A 109 5.10 -1.99 9.49
C SER A 109 3.85 -1.33 10.06
N ARG A 110 3.56 -1.52 11.36
CA ARG A 110 2.42 -0.86 12.03
C ARG A 110 2.53 0.66 11.98
N PHE A 111 3.70 1.19 12.32
CA PHE A 111 3.95 2.63 12.27
C PHE A 111 3.78 3.19 10.85
N MET A 112 4.42 2.56 9.85
CA MET A 112 4.35 3.02 8.44
C MET A 112 2.93 2.98 7.89
N PHE A 113 2.16 1.94 8.21
CA PHE A 113 0.76 1.84 7.82
C PHE A 113 -0.08 2.94 8.47
N SER A 114 0.12 3.19 9.77
CA SER A 114 -0.57 4.25 10.48
C SER A 114 -0.25 5.62 9.92
N LEU A 115 1.01 5.88 9.60
CA LEU A 115 1.46 7.13 8.98
C LEU A 115 0.83 7.33 7.59
N MET A 116 0.80 6.28 6.76
CA MET A 116 0.15 6.33 5.44
C MET A 116 -1.33 6.69 5.56
N LEU A 117 -2.05 6.07 6.51
CA LEU A 117 -3.47 6.35 6.70
C LEU A 117 -3.75 7.74 7.29
N ALA A 118 -2.82 8.30 8.08
CA ALA A 118 -2.95 9.65 8.63
C ALA A 118 -2.85 10.76 7.57
N LEU A 119 -2.26 10.48 6.40
CA LEU A 119 -1.96 11.50 5.38
C LEU A 119 -3.08 11.73 4.36
N ASP A 120 -4.15 10.97 4.41
CA ASP A 120 -5.37 11.15 3.60
C ASP A 120 -5.12 11.30 2.08
N PHE A 121 -4.67 10.22 1.45
CA PHE A 121 -4.46 10.14 0.01
C PHE A 121 -5.75 9.83 -0.75
N ASP A 122 -5.82 10.26 -2.01
CA ASP A 122 -6.93 9.93 -2.92
C ASP A 122 -6.82 8.49 -3.46
N MET A 123 -5.58 7.95 -3.49
CA MET A 123 -5.29 6.56 -3.89
C MET A 123 -4.23 5.96 -2.97
N TYR A 124 -4.49 4.76 -2.47
CA TYR A 124 -3.55 3.99 -1.67
C TYR A 124 -2.93 2.85 -2.48
N LEU A 125 -1.60 2.73 -2.41
CA LEU A 125 -0.82 1.62 -2.98
C LEU A 125 -0.37 0.69 -1.85
N ILE A 126 -0.89 -0.53 -1.83
CA ILE A 126 -0.60 -1.53 -0.80
C ILE A 126 0.18 -2.68 -1.43
N ASP A 127 1.41 -2.90 -0.98
CA ASP A 127 2.27 -4.00 -1.37
C ASP A 127 2.14 -5.14 -0.35
N GLU A 128 1.77 -6.34 -0.80
CA GLU A 128 1.58 -7.56 0.01
C GLU A 128 0.44 -7.47 1.04
N GLY A 129 -0.48 -6.51 0.88
CA GLY A 129 -1.63 -6.37 1.77
C GLY A 129 -1.33 -5.63 3.08
N MET A 130 -2.23 -5.78 4.05
CA MET A 130 -2.03 -5.17 5.36
C MET A 130 -0.85 -5.82 6.08
N PRO A 131 -0.10 -5.03 6.88
CA PRO A 131 0.91 -5.62 7.76
C PRO A 131 0.26 -6.70 8.60
N ARG A 132 0.64 -7.95 8.40
CA ARG A 132 0.25 -9.04 9.30
C ARG A 132 1.03 -8.88 10.60
N SER A 133 0.52 -8.02 11.47
CA SER A 133 1.02 -7.89 12.82
C SER A 133 0.52 -9.06 13.66
N MET A 134 1.31 -9.53 14.62
CA MET A 134 0.82 -10.44 15.66
C MET A 134 -0.18 -9.72 16.61
N ASP A 135 -0.32 -8.41 16.47
CA ASP A 135 -1.22 -7.58 17.26
C ASP A 135 -2.63 -7.61 16.65
N VAL A 136 -3.52 -8.32 17.33
CA VAL A 136 -4.92 -8.53 16.91
C VAL A 136 -5.69 -7.21 16.87
N GLU A 137 -5.45 -6.32 17.85
CA GLU A 137 -6.16 -5.05 17.97
C GLU A 137 -5.77 -4.09 16.82
N PHE A 138 -4.47 -4.04 16.48
CA PHE A 138 -4.02 -3.29 15.32
C PHE A 138 -4.68 -3.79 14.02
N ASN A 139 -4.68 -5.11 13.81
CA ASN A 139 -5.25 -5.70 12.59
C ASN A 139 -6.75 -5.41 12.48
N ARG A 140 -7.49 -5.46 13.60
CA ARG A 140 -8.91 -5.12 13.63
C ARG A 140 -9.15 -3.65 13.26
N LYS A 141 -8.49 -2.71 13.95
CA LYS A 141 -8.61 -1.27 13.67
C LYS A 141 -8.21 -0.92 12.25
N ALA A 142 -7.06 -1.43 11.79
CA ALA A 142 -6.56 -1.18 10.45
C ALA A 142 -7.53 -1.69 9.37
N GLY A 143 -8.12 -2.87 9.59
CA GLY A 143 -9.13 -3.44 8.69
C GLY A 143 -10.41 -2.61 8.61
N GLU A 144 -10.93 -2.14 9.75
CA GLU A 144 -12.11 -1.27 9.80
C GLU A 144 -11.88 0.05 9.07
N ILE A 145 -10.73 0.70 9.32
CA ILE A 145 -10.36 1.96 8.65
C ILE A 145 -10.22 1.73 7.14
N LEU A 146 -9.57 0.64 6.73
CA LEU A 146 -9.39 0.35 5.32
C LEU A 146 -10.74 0.08 4.64
N ALA A 147 -11.63 -0.68 5.29
CA ALA A 147 -12.97 -0.94 4.77
C ALA A 147 -13.82 0.34 4.63
N GLU A 148 -13.66 1.30 5.53
CA GLU A 148 -14.29 2.61 5.42
C GLU A 148 -13.69 3.42 4.26
N ARG A 149 -12.37 3.45 4.14
CA ARG A 149 -11.64 4.12 3.05
C ARG A 149 -12.01 3.57 1.67
N LEU A 150 -12.24 2.26 1.56
CA LEU A 150 -12.68 1.61 0.32
C LEU A 150 -13.97 2.17 -0.27
N ARG A 151 -14.79 2.86 0.55
CA ARG A 151 -16.04 3.48 0.09
C ARG A 151 -15.84 4.81 -0.63
N THR A 152 -14.72 5.48 -0.39
CA THR A 152 -14.50 6.86 -0.82
C THR A 152 -13.19 7.07 -1.57
N THR A 153 -12.24 6.13 -1.47
CA THR A 153 -10.90 6.25 -2.05
C THR A 153 -10.57 5.09 -2.98
N THR A 154 -9.65 5.32 -3.88
CA THR A 154 -9.12 4.28 -4.77
C THR A 154 -8.04 3.49 -4.04
N ILE A 155 -8.07 2.16 -4.12
CA ILE A 155 -7.04 1.31 -3.52
C ILE A 155 -6.51 0.34 -4.56
N ILE A 156 -5.19 0.21 -4.65
CA ILE A 156 -4.54 -0.83 -5.43
C ILE A 156 -3.77 -1.71 -4.46
N ILE A 157 -4.14 -2.98 -4.41
CA ILE A 157 -3.47 -4.00 -3.58
C ILE A 157 -2.74 -4.95 -4.51
N VAL A 158 -1.42 -5.04 -4.39
CA VAL A 158 -0.60 -5.98 -5.16
C VAL A 158 -0.16 -7.10 -4.25
N SER A 159 -0.49 -8.34 -4.58
CA SER A 159 -0.17 -9.51 -3.74
C SER A 159 0.03 -10.77 -4.58
N HIS A 160 0.82 -11.70 -4.05
CA HIS A 160 0.91 -13.07 -4.56
C HIS A 160 -0.12 -14.01 -3.90
N GLN A 161 -0.89 -13.53 -2.90
CA GLN A 161 -1.87 -14.30 -2.14
C GLN A 161 -3.30 -13.86 -2.49
N PRO A 162 -4.07 -14.71 -3.21
CA PRO A 162 -5.45 -14.40 -3.59
C PRO A 162 -6.36 -14.11 -2.39
N GLU A 163 -6.11 -14.75 -1.24
CA GLU A 163 -6.92 -14.63 -0.02
C GLU A 163 -6.91 -13.22 0.55
N ILE A 164 -5.82 -12.48 0.36
CA ILE A 164 -5.72 -11.07 0.77
C ILE A 164 -6.64 -10.21 -0.10
N LEU A 165 -6.62 -10.45 -1.41
CA LEU A 165 -7.41 -9.67 -2.36
C LEU A 165 -8.90 -9.95 -2.24
N GLN A 166 -9.28 -11.19 -1.87
CA GLN A 166 -10.67 -11.62 -1.73
C GLN A 166 -11.47 -10.78 -0.72
N GLN A 167 -10.79 -10.17 0.24
CA GLN A 167 -11.44 -9.35 1.26
C GLN A 167 -11.82 -7.95 0.76
N PHE A 168 -11.13 -7.44 -0.26
CA PHE A 168 -11.21 -6.02 -0.62
C PHE A 168 -11.39 -5.76 -2.11
N ALA A 169 -10.86 -6.62 -3.00
CA ALA A 169 -10.82 -6.36 -4.43
C ALA A 169 -12.22 -6.40 -5.07
N GLN A 170 -12.58 -5.34 -5.77
CA GLN A 170 -13.80 -5.22 -6.59
C GLN A 170 -13.52 -5.56 -8.04
N LYS A 171 -12.31 -5.24 -8.52
CA LYS A 171 -11.77 -5.65 -9.82
C LYS A 171 -10.41 -6.29 -9.61
N ALA A 172 -9.97 -7.07 -10.57
CA ALA A 172 -8.70 -7.76 -10.46
C ALA A 172 -7.84 -7.61 -11.72
N ALA A 173 -6.55 -7.83 -11.54
CA ALA A 173 -5.59 -7.98 -12.64
C ALA A 173 -4.58 -9.07 -12.32
N VAL A 174 -3.99 -9.66 -13.35
CA VAL A 174 -2.84 -10.56 -13.23
C VAL A 174 -1.65 -9.92 -13.92
N LEU A 175 -0.55 -9.76 -13.17
CA LEU A 175 0.75 -9.38 -13.73
C LEU A 175 1.63 -10.62 -13.82
N TYR A 176 1.90 -11.08 -15.03
CA TYR A 176 2.72 -12.24 -15.29
C TYR A 176 3.58 -12.05 -16.55
N ARG A 177 4.85 -12.46 -16.48
CA ARG A 177 5.83 -12.33 -17.59
C ARG A 177 5.85 -10.94 -18.24
N GLY A 178 5.68 -9.89 -17.44
CA GLY A 178 5.71 -8.51 -17.92
C GLY A 178 4.43 -8.00 -18.56
N GLN A 179 3.39 -8.82 -18.66
CA GLN A 179 2.06 -8.45 -19.16
C GLN A 179 1.08 -8.30 -18.00
N LEU A 180 0.14 -7.35 -18.11
CA LEU A 180 -0.93 -7.14 -17.14
C LEU A 180 -2.28 -7.31 -17.84
N THR A 181 -3.07 -8.27 -17.35
CA THR A 181 -4.42 -8.57 -17.86
C THR A 181 -5.45 -8.17 -16.82
N MET A 182 -6.44 -7.36 -17.21
CA MET A 182 -7.54 -6.92 -16.34
C MET A 182 -8.71 -7.90 -16.37
N PHE A 183 -9.41 -8.02 -15.24
CA PHE A 183 -10.59 -8.86 -15.05
C PHE A 183 -11.66 -8.11 -14.25
N ASP A 184 -12.90 -8.40 -14.49
CA ASP A 184 -14.02 -7.83 -13.75
C ASP A 184 -14.19 -8.48 -12.37
N THR A 185 -13.72 -9.72 -12.20
CA THR A 185 -13.79 -10.48 -10.94
C THR A 185 -12.44 -11.04 -10.53
N LEU A 186 -12.27 -11.27 -9.23
CA LEU A 186 -11.08 -11.92 -8.70
C LEU A 186 -11.02 -13.41 -9.08
N GLU A 187 -12.17 -14.06 -9.20
CA GLU A 187 -12.26 -15.47 -9.58
C GLU A 187 -11.69 -15.72 -10.97
N GLU A 188 -12.01 -14.87 -11.94
CA GLU A 188 -11.44 -14.96 -13.31
C GLU A 188 -9.92 -14.73 -13.29
N ALA A 189 -9.47 -13.71 -12.55
CA ALA A 189 -8.05 -13.43 -12.39
C ALA A 189 -7.31 -14.61 -11.74
N LYS A 190 -7.91 -15.24 -10.72
CA LYS A 190 -7.35 -16.39 -10.03
C LYS A 190 -7.19 -17.60 -10.95
N GLN A 191 -8.16 -17.86 -11.81
CA GLN A 191 -8.06 -18.98 -12.78
C GLN A 191 -6.83 -18.81 -13.69
N LEU A 192 -6.60 -17.62 -14.24
CA LEU A 192 -5.42 -17.35 -15.04
C LEU A 192 -4.14 -17.45 -14.18
N TYR A 193 -4.16 -16.87 -12.98
CA TYR A 193 -3.01 -16.90 -12.08
C TYR A 193 -2.58 -18.30 -11.71
N ASP A 194 -3.53 -19.17 -11.35
CA ASP A 194 -3.27 -20.58 -11.00
C ASP A 194 -2.74 -21.37 -12.21
N TYR A 195 -3.31 -21.14 -13.41
CA TYR A 195 -2.84 -21.77 -14.65
C TYR A 195 -1.38 -21.38 -14.97
N GLU A 196 -1.05 -20.08 -14.90
CA GLU A 196 0.28 -19.57 -15.24
C GLU A 196 1.35 -19.91 -14.18
N THR A 197 0.98 -20.13 -12.93
CA THR A 197 1.91 -20.43 -11.83
C THR A 197 2.13 -21.93 -11.62
N GLN A 198 1.25 -22.80 -12.15
CA GLN A 198 1.40 -24.26 -12.10
C GLN A 198 2.08 -24.84 -13.33
N SER A 199 2.27 -24.02 -14.39
CA SER A 199 2.96 -24.40 -15.65
C SER A 199 4.45 -24.03 -15.58
#